data_d9c406c91d3c952ab731720c53441c3a
#
_entry.id   d9c406c91d3c952ab731720c53441c3a
#
_cell.length_a   1.000
_cell.length_b   1.000
_cell.length_c   1.000
_cell.angle_alpha   90.00
_cell.angle_beta   90.00
_cell.angle_gamma   90.00
#
_symmetry.space_group_name_H-M   'P 1'
#
loop_
_entity.id
_entity.type
_entity.pdbx_description
1 polymer ?
#
loop_
_entity_poly.entity_id
_entity_poly.type
_entity_poly.pdbx_seq_one_letter_code
_entity_poly.pdbx_strand_id
1 'polypeptide(L)'
;MKSYPRLSPYKTENDPLSAFLSEFRFDVEYFTNWPQQDHKTLRNIVGSQMKLVLLESGHSTLFADKKNYAMSAGSCLFIPPYTVYDAETFEGVNSYEIFFSVYPIVREQEFLQYAHFTLITSFPSFISPDEFTFIRTCYSSLREQKPGAYAQVGAMLKLLLIRILRQQNEQDFSTPIASNGEHVLMSRFFDYLETHLSEPVHVEQLCAALGVSQSYLYRCCRNVMGCSPSQAITRCKLRHAQSLLKNPELSIGQVAEAISFDPYYFSSQFKKMFLLSPTRYRQTIGITETANQAPASWQT
;
A
#
# COMPACT_ATOMS: atom_id res chain seq x y z
N MET A 1 6.53 -34.01 32.80
CA MET A 1 6.82 -33.47 31.46
C MET A 1 5.72 -32.50 31.06
N LYS A 2 6.01 -31.20 30.96
CA LYS A 2 5.02 -30.23 30.46
C LYS A 2 4.91 -30.47 28.95
N SER A 3 3.74 -30.93 28.47
CA SER A 3 3.49 -31.03 27.03
C SER A 3 3.28 -29.63 26.50
N TYR A 4 4.22 -29.15 25.67
CA TYR A 4 4.00 -27.95 24.89
C TYR A 4 2.87 -28.26 23.89
N PRO A 5 1.90 -27.35 23.72
CA PRO A 5 0.91 -27.52 22.66
C PRO A 5 1.66 -27.61 21.33
N ARG A 6 1.56 -28.74 20.62
CA ARG A 6 1.98 -28.81 19.24
C ARG A 6 1.13 -27.78 18.51
N LEU A 7 1.78 -26.78 17.92
CA LEU A 7 1.14 -25.99 16.87
C LEU A 7 0.76 -27.01 15.78
N SER A 8 -0.48 -27.49 15.82
CA SER A 8 -1.09 -28.14 14.68
C SER A 8 -0.89 -27.21 13.51
N PRO A 9 -0.52 -27.67 12.29
CA PRO A 9 -0.54 -26.81 11.14
C PRO A 9 -1.92 -26.16 11.14
N TYR A 10 -1.94 -24.85 11.41
CA TYR A 10 -3.17 -24.06 11.46
C TYR A 10 -3.82 -24.29 10.11
N LYS A 11 -4.94 -24.99 10.09
CA LYS A 11 -5.74 -25.06 8.90
C LYS A 11 -6.25 -23.65 8.70
N THR A 12 -5.74 -22.99 7.67
CA THR A 12 -6.18 -21.66 7.24
C THR A 12 -7.69 -21.57 7.02
N GLU A 13 -8.34 -22.74 6.86
CA GLU A 13 -9.80 -22.90 6.80
C GLU A 13 -10.56 -22.31 7.99
N ASN A 14 -9.92 -22.20 9.17
CA ASN A 14 -10.53 -21.67 10.39
C ASN A 14 -10.01 -20.28 10.79
N ASP A 15 -9.13 -19.65 9.99
CA ASP A 15 -8.59 -18.32 10.23
C ASP A 15 -8.62 -17.49 8.92
N PRO A 16 -9.77 -16.86 8.64
CA PRO A 16 -9.95 -16.08 7.39
C PRO A 16 -8.93 -14.97 7.23
N LEU A 17 -8.49 -14.33 8.33
CA LEU A 17 -7.48 -13.28 8.27
C LEU A 17 -6.11 -13.82 7.87
N SER A 18 -5.69 -14.95 8.45
CA SER A 18 -4.42 -15.58 8.09
C SER A 18 -4.46 -16.10 6.66
N ALA A 19 -5.58 -16.65 6.20
CA ALA A 19 -5.79 -17.06 4.81
C ALA A 19 -5.62 -15.85 3.86
N PHE A 20 -6.34 -14.77 4.12
CA PHE A 20 -6.26 -13.54 3.35
C PHE A 20 -4.83 -12.97 3.32
N LEU A 21 -4.18 -12.81 4.47
CA LEU A 21 -2.83 -12.26 4.54
C LEU A 21 -1.77 -13.15 3.89
N SER A 22 -2.01 -14.46 3.75
CA SER A 22 -1.09 -15.37 3.05
C SER A 22 -1.07 -15.17 1.56
N GLU A 23 -2.10 -14.55 0.98
CA GLU A 23 -2.20 -14.24 -0.44
C GLU A 23 -1.40 -12.98 -0.84
N PHE A 24 -0.90 -12.24 0.17
CA PHE A 24 -0.19 -10.98 -0.05
C PHE A 24 1.21 -11.01 0.53
N ARG A 25 2.15 -10.43 -0.22
CA ARG A 25 3.48 -10.05 0.27
C ARG A 25 3.50 -8.54 0.49
N PHE A 26 4.09 -8.13 1.60
CA PHE A 26 4.24 -6.72 1.99
C PHE A 26 5.72 -6.36 1.92
N ASP A 27 6.07 -5.45 1.03
CA ASP A 27 7.44 -4.98 0.87
C ASP A 27 7.57 -3.57 1.45
N VAL A 28 8.42 -3.39 2.45
CA VAL A 28 8.76 -2.07 3.00
C VAL A 28 9.72 -1.39 2.02
N GLU A 29 9.32 -0.25 1.48
CA GLU A 29 10.14 0.53 0.56
C GLU A 29 10.99 1.56 1.32
N TYR A 30 10.36 2.24 2.30
CA TYR A 30 11.05 3.22 3.15
C TYR A 30 10.57 3.09 4.60
N PHE A 31 11.51 3.28 5.51
CA PHE A 31 11.22 3.42 6.93
C PHE A 31 12.01 4.62 7.46
N THR A 32 11.31 5.66 7.86
CA THR A 32 11.88 6.95 8.21
C THR A 32 11.49 7.35 9.64
N ASN A 33 12.32 8.20 10.25
CA ASN A 33 12.03 8.83 11.52
C ASN A 33 12.13 10.35 11.35
N TRP A 34 11.11 11.07 11.79
CA TRP A 34 10.96 12.52 11.64
C TRP A 34 10.84 13.22 13.00
N PRO A 35 11.97 13.51 13.66
CA PRO A 35 11.94 14.41 14.81
C PRO A 35 11.76 15.85 14.32
N GLN A 36 10.75 16.56 14.86
CA GLN A 36 10.48 17.95 14.55
C GLN A 36 10.93 18.83 15.71
N GLN A 37 11.78 19.81 15.42
CA GLN A 37 12.21 20.81 16.38
C GLN A 37 11.33 22.05 16.33
N ASP A 38 10.70 22.34 15.20
CA ASP A 38 9.88 23.51 14.94
C ASP A 38 8.50 23.13 14.38
N HIS A 39 7.58 24.08 14.46
CA HIS A 39 6.29 23.98 13.79
C HIS A 39 6.47 23.98 12.28
N LYS A 40 5.89 23.00 11.58
CA LYS A 40 5.92 22.89 10.11
C LYS A 40 4.54 22.62 9.56
N THR A 41 4.26 23.27 8.44
CA THR A 41 3.10 22.97 7.60
C THR A 41 3.60 22.44 6.26
N LEU A 42 3.23 21.22 5.93
CA LEU A 42 3.49 20.60 4.65
C LEU A 42 2.18 20.58 3.84
N ARG A 43 2.24 20.93 2.56
CA ARG A 43 1.04 21.04 1.72
C ARG A 43 1.12 20.15 0.49
N ASN A 44 -0.04 19.67 0.04
CA ASN A 44 -0.19 18.86 -1.17
C ASN A 44 0.74 17.64 -1.19
N ILE A 45 0.90 16.99 -0.03
CA ILE A 45 1.67 15.75 0.05
C ILE A 45 0.89 14.66 -0.67
N VAL A 46 1.57 13.92 -1.52
CA VAL A 46 1.01 12.73 -2.18
C VAL A 46 2.10 11.68 -2.31
N GLY A 47 1.75 10.43 -2.04
CA GLY A 47 2.64 9.28 -2.21
C GLY A 47 2.00 8.20 -3.06
N SER A 48 2.83 7.37 -3.68
CA SER A 48 2.38 6.22 -4.49
C SER A 48 2.28 4.93 -3.69
N GLN A 49 2.84 4.92 -2.48
CA GLN A 49 2.83 3.78 -1.56
C GLN A 49 1.76 3.94 -0.49
N MET A 50 1.37 2.85 0.13
CA MET A 50 0.67 2.86 1.40
C MET A 50 1.62 3.38 2.48
N LYS A 51 1.08 4.11 3.45
CA LYS A 51 1.88 4.70 4.50
C LYS A 51 1.24 4.47 5.86
N LEU A 52 2.05 4.02 6.82
CA LEU A 52 1.74 4.09 8.24
C LEU A 52 2.54 5.21 8.87
N VAL A 53 1.86 6.10 9.59
CA VAL A 53 2.48 7.14 10.44
C VAL A 53 2.27 6.74 11.89
N LEU A 54 3.35 6.55 12.63
CA LEU A 54 3.35 6.16 14.04
C LEU A 54 3.89 7.33 14.84
N LEU A 55 3.03 7.99 15.63
CA LEU A 55 3.42 9.17 16.39
C LEU A 55 3.91 8.78 17.80
N GLU A 56 5.21 8.90 18.04
CA GLU A 56 5.84 8.56 19.31
C GLU A 56 5.65 9.67 20.37
N SER A 57 5.79 10.93 19.96
CA SER A 57 5.63 12.08 20.85
C SER A 57 5.07 13.30 20.14
N GLY A 58 4.51 14.23 20.90
CA GLY A 58 3.96 15.48 20.40
C GLY A 58 2.55 15.35 19.81
N HIS A 59 2.19 16.30 18.96
CA HIS A 59 0.89 16.41 18.31
C HIS A 59 1.08 16.77 16.85
N SER A 60 0.25 16.18 15.98
CA SER A 60 0.21 16.47 14.54
C SER A 60 -1.22 16.42 14.05
N THR A 61 -1.52 17.13 12.96
CA THR A 61 -2.83 17.09 12.32
C THR A 61 -2.65 16.91 10.82
N LEU A 62 -3.34 15.94 10.23
CA LEU A 62 -3.46 15.82 8.78
C LEU A 62 -4.82 16.33 8.33
N PHE A 63 -4.82 16.96 7.16
CA PHE A 63 -6.02 17.51 6.51
C PHE A 63 -6.19 16.85 5.14
N ALA A 64 -7.26 16.09 4.95
CA ALA A 64 -7.58 15.46 3.68
C ALA A 64 -9.10 15.38 3.51
N ASP A 65 -9.60 15.53 2.28
CA ASP A 65 -11.02 15.38 1.94
C ASP A 65 -11.95 16.16 2.89
N LYS A 66 -11.56 17.38 3.27
CA LYS A 66 -12.28 18.26 4.22
C LYS A 66 -12.41 17.69 5.63
N LYS A 67 -11.58 16.72 6.00
CA LYS A 67 -11.52 16.13 7.34
C LYS A 67 -10.17 16.41 7.99
N ASN A 68 -10.18 16.48 9.30
CA ASN A 68 -9.00 16.65 10.13
C ASN A 68 -8.75 15.33 10.87
N TYR A 69 -7.50 14.87 10.80
CA TYR A 69 -7.03 13.67 11.49
C TYR A 69 -6.01 14.09 12.53
N ALA A 70 -6.49 14.40 13.75
CA ALA A 70 -5.64 14.75 14.86
C ALA A 70 -4.91 13.50 15.39
N MET A 71 -3.61 13.64 15.64
CA MET A 71 -2.74 12.60 16.18
C MET A 71 -2.11 13.09 17.48
N SER A 72 -2.00 12.20 18.45
CA SER A 72 -1.25 12.36 19.70
C SER A 72 -0.29 11.19 19.88
N ALA A 73 0.59 11.28 20.89
CA ALA A 73 1.50 10.18 21.20
C ALA A 73 0.76 8.84 21.31
N GLY A 74 1.29 7.80 20.69
CA GLY A 74 0.67 6.48 20.58
C GLY A 74 -0.26 6.30 19.39
N SER A 75 -0.60 7.35 18.65
CA SER A 75 -1.48 7.22 17.47
C SER A 75 -0.79 6.54 16.31
N CYS A 76 -1.56 5.75 15.56
CA CYS A 76 -1.20 5.24 14.24
C CYS A 76 -2.18 5.77 13.20
N LEU A 77 -1.67 6.20 12.05
CA LEU A 77 -2.47 6.65 10.92
C LEU A 77 -2.11 5.83 9.68
N PHE A 78 -3.09 5.25 9.03
CA PHE A 78 -2.94 4.64 7.72
C PHE A 78 -3.34 5.64 6.64
N ILE A 79 -2.48 5.83 5.64
CA ILE A 79 -2.73 6.70 4.49
C ILE A 79 -2.68 5.84 3.23
N PRO A 80 -3.80 5.75 2.47
CA PRO A 80 -3.84 5.04 1.20
C PRO A 80 -2.91 5.69 0.16
N PRO A 81 -2.47 4.93 -0.84
CA PRO A 81 -1.71 5.50 -1.94
C PRO A 81 -2.55 6.54 -2.69
N TYR A 82 -1.86 7.56 -3.26
CA TYR A 82 -2.43 8.67 -4.04
C TYR A 82 -3.41 9.57 -3.29
N THR A 83 -3.46 9.46 -1.98
CA THR A 83 -4.17 10.43 -1.16
C THR A 83 -3.40 11.73 -1.12
N VAL A 84 -4.07 12.83 -1.48
CA VAL A 84 -3.52 14.18 -1.32
C VAL A 84 -3.91 14.70 0.06
N TYR A 85 -2.94 15.13 0.83
CA TYR A 85 -3.18 15.67 2.16
C TYR A 85 -2.19 16.78 2.50
N ASP A 86 -2.60 17.64 3.42
CA ASP A 86 -1.74 18.59 4.12
C ASP A 86 -1.40 18.04 5.50
N ALA A 87 -0.26 18.40 6.05
CA ALA A 87 0.12 18.02 7.40
C ALA A 87 0.63 19.24 8.15
N GLU A 88 0.21 19.36 9.39
CA GLU A 88 0.69 20.35 10.35
C GLU A 88 1.30 19.61 11.54
N THR A 89 2.59 19.85 11.76
CA THR A 89 3.37 19.22 12.83
C THR A 89 3.89 20.28 13.77
N PHE A 90 3.86 20.01 15.06
CA PHE A 90 4.25 20.95 16.09
C PHE A 90 5.61 20.59 16.69
N GLU A 91 6.20 21.50 17.44
CA GLU A 91 7.44 21.27 18.18
C GLU A 91 7.33 20.04 19.09
N GLY A 92 8.41 19.25 19.19
CA GLY A 92 8.46 18.03 20.01
C GLY A 92 7.80 16.80 19.37
N VAL A 93 7.33 16.92 18.13
CA VAL A 93 6.84 15.75 17.38
C VAL A 93 8.00 14.84 17.02
N ASN A 94 7.85 13.56 17.35
CA ASN A 94 8.67 12.49 16.82
C ASN A 94 7.76 11.42 16.21
N SER A 95 7.92 11.13 14.92
CA SER A 95 7.13 10.14 14.21
C SER A 95 8.00 9.18 13.43
N TYR A 96 7.51 7.95 13.30
CA TYR A 96 8.03 6.94 12.39
C TYR A 96 7.06 6.76 11.24
N GLU A 97 7.57 6.71 10.02
CA GLU A 97 6.78 6.52 8.83
C GLU A 97 7.25 5.29 8.06
N ILE A 98 6.33 4.35 7.80
CA ILE A 98 6.60 3.13 7.06
C ILE A 98 5.86 3.24 5.73
N PHE A 99 6.61 3.29 4.63
CA PHE A 99 6.07 3.25 3.28
C PHE A 99 6.21 1.82 2.75
N PHE A 100 5.12 1.28 2.25
CA PHE A 100 5.11 -0.10 1.80
C PHE A 100 4.18 -0.32 0.62
N SER A 101 4.46 -1.38 -0.12
CA SER A 101 3.63 -1.87 -1.22
C SER A 101 3.11 -3.27 -0.92
N VAL A 102 1.98 -3.60 -1.53
CA VAL A 102 1.34 -4.92 -1.43
C VAL A 102 1.49 -5.65 -2.75
N TYR A 103 1.87 -6.91 -2.71
CA TYR A 103 2.02 -7.76 -3.89
C TYR A 103 1.13 -9.01 -3.80
N PRO A 104 0.57 -9.51 -4.91
CA PRO A 104 0.70 -8.95 -6.27
C PRO A 104 0.15 -7.52 -6.36
N ILE A 105 0.88 -6.63 -7.06
CA ILE A 105 0.52 -5.20 -7.13
C ILE A 105 -0.85 -4.98 -7.80
N VAL A 106 -1.23 -5.91 -8.67
CA VAL A 106 -2.52 -5.92 -9.35
C VAL A 106 -3.69 -6.09 -8.39
N ARG A 107 -3.47 -6.74 -7.23
CA ARG A 107 -4.47 -6.98 -6.18
C ARG A 107 -4.47 -5.92 -5.05
N GLU A 108 -3.70 -4.85 -5.19
CA GLU A 108 -3.62 -3.78 -4.18
C GLU A 108 -5.02 -3.22 -3.83
N GLN A 109 -5.88 -3.02 -4.82
CA GLN A 109 -7.23 -2.50 -4.59
C GLN A 109 -8.10 -3.49 -3.81
N GLU A 110 -7.94 -4.78 -4.05
CA GLU A 110 -8.62 -5.83 -3.29
C GLU A 110 -8.19 -5.79 -1.83
N PHE A 111 -6.88 -5.68 -1.58
CA PHE A 111 -6.35 -5.51 -0.22
C PHE A 111 -6.93 -4.27 0.46
N LEU A 112 -6.92 -3.12 -0.21
CA LEU A 112 -7.43 -1.87 0.36
C LEU A 112 -8.92 -1.92 0.68
N GLN A 113 -9.72 -2.57 -0.15
CA GLN A 113 -11.16 -2.72 0.09
C GLN A 113 -11.45 -3.69 1.24
N TYR A 114 -10.78 -4.84 1.26
CA TYR A 114 -10.92 -5.80 2.34
C TYR A 114 -10.48 -5.22 3.68
N ALA A 115 -9.39 -4.48 3.67
CA ALA A 115 -8.86 -3.82 4.85
C ALA A 115 -9.64 -2.55 5.26
N HIS A 116 -10.69 -2.16 4.52
CA HIS A 116 -11.38 -0.87 4.67
C HIS A 116 -10.44 0.35 4.64
N PHE A 117 -9.35 0.24 3.86
CA PHE A 117 -8.28 1.25 3.74
C PHE A 117 -8.44 2.14 2.51
N THR A 118 -9.66 2.37 2.06
CA THR A 118 -9.92 3.25 0.91
C THR A 118 -9.78 4.75 1.24
N LEU A 119 -9.80 5.08 2.53
CA LEU A 119 -9.62 6.44 3.07
C LEU A 119 -8.56 6.43 4.17
N ILE A 120 -8.07 7.63 4.55
CA ILE A 120 -7.23 7.77 5.74
C ILE A 120 -7.97 7.22 6.95
N THR A 121 -7.29 6.35 7.69
CA THR A 121 -7.84 5.71 8.88
C THR A 121 -6.93 5.97 10.08
N SER A 122 -7.53 6.45 11.18
CA SER A 122 -6.81 6.80 12.41
C SER A 122 -7.08 5.79 13.52
N PHE A 123 -6.02 5.42 14.21
CA PHE A 123 -6.04 4.51 15.35
C PHE A 123 -5.40 5.23 16.55
N PRO A 124 -6.19 5.92 17.39
CA PRO A 124 -5.66 6.60 18.58
C PRO A 124 -5.19 5.59 19.60
N SER A 125 -4.13 5.91 20.33
CA SER A 125 -3.54 5.07 21.39
C SER A 125 -3.24 3.63 20.94
N PHE A 126 -2.82 3.49 19.68
CA PHE A 126 -2.59 2.18 19.06
C PHE A 126 -1.24 1.57 19.44
N ILE A 127 -0.21 2.39 19.64
CA ILE A 127 1.16 1.97 19.96
C ILE A 127 1.50 2.34 21.40
N SER A 128 1.92 1.38 22.18
CA SER A 128 2.40 1.62 23.55
C SER A 128 3.85 2.13 23.58
N PRO A 129 4.30 2.73 24.68
CA PRO A 129 5.70 3.15 24.85
C PRO A 129 6.71 2.02 24.68
N ASP A 130 6.39 0.81 25.14
CA ASP A 130 7.25 -0.36 24.99
C ASP A 130 7.38 -0.80 23.54
N GLU A 131 6.29 -0.73 22.79
CA GLU A 131 6.29 -1.03 21.35
C GLU A 131 7.12 -0.01 20.57
N PHE A 132 7.15 1.26 20.95
CA PHE A 132 8.07 2.24 20.36
C PHE A 132 9.53 1.90 20.60
N THR A 133 9.87 1.27 21.72
CA THR A 133 11.23 0.74 21.95
C THR A 133 11.61 -0.31 20.91
N PHE A 134 10.67 -1.21 20.56
CA PHE A 134 10.89 -2.18 19.50
C PHE A 134 10.99 -1.52 18.12
N ILE A 135 10.12 -0.54 17.80
CA ILE A 135 10.14 0.22 16.55
C ILE A 135 11.48 0.94 16.38
N ARG A 136 11.99 1.60 17.44
CA ARG A 136 13.32 2.24 17.44
C ARG A 136 14.44 1.24 17.16
N THR A 137 14.36 0.06 17.76
CA THR A 137 15.34 -1.00 17.55
C THR A 137 15.34 -1.48 16.09
N CYS A 138 14.17 -1.67 15.50
CA CYS A 138 14.03 -2.03 14.07
C CYS A 138 14.62 -0.92 13.18
N TYR A 139 14.32 0.34 13.47
CA TYR A 139 14.82 1.48 12.72
C TYR A 139 16.35 1.62 12.81
N SER A 140 16.93 1.49 14.02
CA SER A 140 18.38 1.53 14.22
C SER A 140 19.09 0.37 13.50
N SER A 141 18.53 -0.85 13.59
CA SER A 141 19.06 -2.01 12.89
C SER A 141 19.11 -1.81 11.38
N LEU A 142 18.06 -1.19 10.81
CA LEU A 142 18.00 -0.88 9.38
C LEU A 142 19.05 0.18 9.00
N ARG A 143 19.16 1.26 9.79
CA ARG A 143 20.17 2.30 9.55
C ARG A 143 21.61 1.79 9.63
N GLU A 144 21.87 0.89 10.56
CA GLU A 144 23.19 0.25 10.77
C GLU A 144 23.42 -0.92 9.78
N GLN A 145 22.48 -1.18 8.87
CA GLN A 145 22.53 -2.27 7.89
C GLN A 145 22.84 -3.65 8.51
N LYS A 146 22.30 -3.90 9.70
CA LYS A 146 22.49 -5.18 10.39
C LYS A 146 21.94 -6.34 9.57
N PRO A 147 22.60 -7.50 9.58
CA PRO A 147 22.05 -8.70 8.94
C PRO A 147 20.62 -9.01 9.46
N GLY A 148 19.68 -9.24 8.54
CA GLY A 148 18.28 -9.52 8.88
C GLY A 148 17.41 -8.29 9.19
N ALA A 149 17.94 -7.06 9.19
CA ALA A 149 17.18 -5.85 9.51
C ALA A 149 15.95 -5.65 8.60
N TYR A 150 16.08 -5.90 7.30
CA TYR A 150 14.93 -5.82 6.37
C TYR A 150 13.85 -6.84 6.71
N ALA A 151 14.23 -8.07 7.03
CA ALA A 151 13.27 -9.11 7.45
C ALA A 151 12.59 -8.73 8.77
N GLN A 152 13.33 -8.14 9.71
CA GLN A 152 12.80 -7.65 10.99
C GLN A 152 11.75 -6.55 10.78
N VAL A 153 12.03 -5.56 9.92
CA VAL A 153 11.09 -4.48 9.60
C VAL A 153 9.85 -5.01 8.86
N GLY A 154 10.02 -5.95 7.94
CA GLY A 154 8.90 -6.62 7.25
C GLY A 154 8.01 -7.39 8.21
N ALA A 155 8.58 -8.11 9.17
CA ALA A 155 7.83 -8.81 10.22
C ALA A 155 7.09 -7.84 11.13
N MET A 156 7.72 -6.73 11.53
CA MET A 156 7.10 -5.65 12.30
C MET A 156 5.89 -5.06 11.56
N LEU A 157 6.04 -4.73 10.28
CA LEU A 157 4.93 -4.23 9.46
C LEU A 157 3.78 -5.23 9.43
N LYS A 158 4.07 -6.51 9.20
CA LYS A 158 3.03 -7.55 9.16
C LYS A 158 2.28 -7.67 10.49
N LEU A 159 2.98 -7.59 11.62
CA LEU A 159 2.35 -7.60 12.95
C LEU A 159 1.44 -6.37 13.16
N LEU A 160 1.89 -5.17 12.76
CA LEU A 160 1.07 -3.95 12.82
C LEU A 160 -0.19 -4.10 11.97
N LEU A 161 -0.07 -4.60 10.73
CA LEU A 161 -1.21 -4.82 9.83
C LEU A 161 -2.20 -5.83 10.39
N ILE A 162 -1.74 -6.97 10.94
CA ILE A 162 -2.61 -7.96 11.60
C ILE A 162 -3.42 -7.29 12.72
N ARG A 163 -2.78 -6.49 13.55
CA ARG A 163 -3.43 -5.80 14.65
C ARG A 163 -4.44 -4.76 14.19
N ILE A 164 -4.08 -3.95 13.18
CA ILE A 164 -4.98 -2.98 12.56
C ILE A 164 -6.21 -3.68 11.98
N LEU A 165 -6.01 -4.73 11.20
CA LEU A 165 -7.09 -5.48 10.57
C LEU A 165 -8.02 -6.13 11.60
N ARG A 166 -7.48 -6.68 12.69
CA ARG A 166 -8.29 -7.20 13.80
C ARG A 166 -9.17 -6.12 14.41
N GLN A 167 -8.60 -4.94 14.68
CA GLN A 167 -9.34 -3.83 15.29
C GLN A 167 -10.46 -3.29 14.39
N GLN A 168 -10.24 -3.28 13.07
CA GLN A 168 -11.26 -2.84 12.12
C GLN A 168 -12.38 -3.85 11.90
N ASN A 169 -12.04 -5.13 11.93
CA ASN A 169 -12.96 -6.22 11.58
C ASN A 169 -13.51 -6.97 12.82
N GLU A 170 -13.48 -6.37 14.01
CA GLU A 170 -14.02 -7.01 15.24
C GLU A 170 -15.47 -7.50 15.11
N GLN A 171 -16.23 -7.04 14.11
CA GLN A 171 -17.62 -7.42 13.87
C GLN A 171 -17.86 -8.32 12.65
N ASP A 172 -16.87 -8.54 11.75
CA ASP A 172 -17.20 -9.11 10.44
C ASP A 172 -16.23 -10.16 9.86
N PHE A 173 -15.32 -10.76 10.66
CA PHE A 173 -14.57 -11.95 10.21
C PHE A 173 -15.44 -13.17 9.92
N SER A 174 -16.76 -13.07 10.11
CA SER A 174 -17.73 -14.15 9.90
C SER A 174 -18.07 -14.38 8.43
N THR A 175 -17.71 -13.49 7.51
CA THR A 175 -17.88 -13.71 6.07
C THR A 175 -16.56 -14.25 5.49
N PRO A 176 -16.44 -15.56 5.24
CA PRO A 176 -15.25 -16.09 4.61
C PRO A 176 -15.11 -15.47 3.21
N ILE A 177 -13.98 -14.82 2.93
CA ILE A 177 -13.63 -14.36 1.57
C ILE A 177 -13.71 -15.53 0.59
N ALA A 178 -13.35 -16.71 1.05
CA ALA A 178 -13.35 -17.95 0.27
C ALA A 178 -14.73 -18.46 -0.18
N SER A 179 -15.84 -17.94 0.37
CA SER A 179 -17.19 -18.41 0.05
C SER A 179 -17.93 -17.54 -0.96
N ASN A 180 -17.43 -16.36 -1.28
CA ASN A 180 -18.06 -15.50 -2.28
C ASN A 180 -17.42 -15.79 -3.66
N GLY A 181 -18.16 -16.44 -4.57
CA GLY A 181 -17.70 -16.73 -5.91
C GLY A 181 -17.16 -15.52 -6.68
N GLU A 182 -17.54 -14.29 -6.29
CA GLU A 182 -17.03 -13.04 -6.84
C GLU A 182 -15.56 -12.81 -6.46
N HIS A 183 -15.15 -13.08 -5.22
CA HIS A 183 -13.75 -12.96 -4.80
C HIS A 183 -12.85 -14.02 -5.46
N VAL A 184 -13.34 -15.25 -5.57
CA VAL A 184 -12.60 -16.31 -6.29
C VAL A 184 -12.41 -15.93 -7.77
N LEU A 185 -13.45 -15.35 -8.38
CA LEU A 185 -13.33 -14.86 -9.76
C LEU A 185 -12.33 -13.70 -9.85
N MET A 186 -12.33 -12.78 -8.88
CA MET A 186 -11.38 -11.66 -8.89
C MET A 186 -9.94 -12.12 -8.67
N SER A 187 -9.69 -13.13 -7.82
CA SER A 187 -8.35 -13.72 -7.70
C SER A 187 -7.88 -14.25 -9.07
N ARG A 188 -8.69 -15.08 -9.75
CA ARG A 188 -8.37 -15.59 -11.09
C ARG A 188 -8.22 -14.49 -12.15
N PHE A 189 -8.99 -13.40 -12.02
CA PHE A 189 -8.86 -12.21 -12.87
C PHE A 189 -7.47 -11.59 -12.72
N PHE A 190 -7.00 -11.42 -11.49
CA PHE A 190 -5.69 -10.83 -11.22
C PHE A 190 -4.54 -11.77 -11.60
N ASP A 191 -4.67 -13.07 -11.36
CA ASP A 191 -3.69 -14.07 -11.77
C ASP A 191 -3.51 -14.05 -13.30
N TYR A 192 -4.61 -13.92 -14.04
CA TYR A 192 -4.55 -13.77 -15.50
C TYR A 192 -3.84 -12.47 -15.88
N LEU A 193 -4.18 -11.35 -15.26
CA LEU A 193 -3.55 -10.07 -15.58
C LEU A 193 -2.05 -10.08 -15.27
N GLU A 194 -1.61 -10.70 -14.19
CA GLU A 194 -0.20 -10.74 -13.79
C GLU A 194 0.67 -11.38 -14.89
N THR A 195 0.14 -12.37 -15.58
CA THR A 195 0.84 -13.05 -16.69
C THR A 195 0.70 -12.35 -18.05
N HIS A 196 -0.24 -11.37 -18.19
CA HIS A 196 -0.54 -10.72 -19.47
C HIS A 196 -0.39 -9.19 -19.43
N LEU A 197 0.37 -8.64 -18.47
CA LEU A 197 0.54 -7.18 -18.34
C LEU A 197 1.24 -6.55 -19.55
N SER A 198 2.11 -7.31 -20.21
CA SER A 198 2.87 -6.87 -21.40
C SER A 198 2.10 -6.99 -22.72
N GLU A 199 0.89 -7.51 -22.71
CA GLU A 199 0.09 -7.76 -23.91
C GLU A 199 -1.18 -6.90 -23.93
N PRO A 200 -1.78 -6.65 -25.10
CA PRO A 200 -3.13 -6.09 -25.17
C PRO A 200 -4.13 -7.05 -24.49
N VAL A 201 -4.79 -6.60 -23.44
CA VAL A 201 -5.82 -7.40 -22.74
C VAL A 201 -7.20 -6.87 -23.11
N HIS A 202 -7.99 -7.70 -23.80
CA HIS A 202 -9.39 -7.42 -24.14
C HIS A 202 -10.33 -8.13 -23.18
N VAL A 203 -11.42 -7.45 -22.80
CA VAL A 203 -12.39 -7.97 -21.81
C VAL A 203 -13.02 -9.29 -22.30
N GLU A 204 -13.22 -9.42 -23.60
CA GLU A 204 -13.79 -10.63 -24.24
C GLU A 204 -12.87 -11.85 -24.04
N GLN A 205 -11.58 -11.68 -24.28
CA GLN A 205 -10.56 -12.74 -24.11
C GLN A 205 -10.45 -13.12 -22.63
N LEU A 206 -10.47 -12.13 -21.75
CA LEU A 206 -10.44 -12.33 -20.32
C LEU A 206 -11.68 -13.12 -19.84
N CYS A 207 -12.88 -12.76 -20.32
CA CYS A 207 -14.11 -13.51 -20.03
C CYS A 207 -14.03 -14.96 -20.49
N ALA A 208 -13.51 -15.21 -21.70
CA ALA A 208 -13.30 -16.56 -22.21
C ALA A 208 -12.32 -17.37 -21.35
N ALA A 209 -11.20 -16.76 -20.96
CA ALA A 209 -10.19 -17.41 -20.10
C ALA A 209 -10.74 -17.74 -18.71
N LEU A 210 -11.60 -16.87 -18.16
CA LEU A 210 -12.21 -17.05 -16.85
C LEU A 210 -13.45 -17.95 -16.86
N GLY A 211 -14.01 -18.23 -18.06
CA GLY A 211 -15.23 -19.04 -18.21
C GLY A 211 -16.49 -18.32 -17.72
N VAL A 212 -16.58 -16.99 -17.90
CA VAL A 212 -17.69 -16.17 -17.40
C VAL A 212 -18.26 -15.25 -18.48
N SER A 213 -19.52 -14.83 -18.32
CA SER A 213 -20.09 -13.80 -19.18
C SER A 213 -19.55 -12.40 -18.85
N GLN A 214 -19.54 -11.51 -19.84
CA GLN A 214 -19.15 -10.12 -19.63
C GLN A 214 -20.00 -9.45 -18.54
N SER A 215 -21.32 -9.64 -18.57
CA SER A 215 -22.23 -9.04 -17.58
C SER A 215 -21.90 -9.48 -16.15
N TYR A 216 -21.52 -10.75 -15.97
CA TYR A 216 -21.10 -11.27 -14.66
C TYR A 216 -19.78 -10.65 -14.23
N LEU A 217 -18.77 -10.60 -15.13
CA LEU A 217 -17.48 -9.98 -14.84
C LEU A 217 -17.64 -8.48 -14.47
N TYR A 218 -18.44 -7.73 -15.23
CA TYR A 218 -18.71 -6.31 -14.93
C TYR A 218 -19.36 -6.12 -13.55
N ARG A 219 -20.31 -6.99 -13.19
CA ARG A 219 -20.94 -6.96 -11.86
C ARG A 219 -19.92 -7.23 -10.77
N CYS A 220 -19.12 -8.28 -10.90
CA CYS A 220 -18.10 -8.63 -9.91
C CYS A 220 -17.05 -7.54 -9.75
N CYS A 221 -16.55 -6.98 -10.86
CA CYS A 221 -15.60 -5.86 -10.80
C CYS A 221 -16.19 -4.64 -10.10
N ARG A 222 -17.45 -4.31 -10.34
CA ARG A 222 -18.13 -3.20 -9.65
C ARG A 222 -18.32 -3.46 -8.16
N ASN A 223 -18.73 -4.68 -7.81
CA ASN A 223 -18.96 -5.05 -6.41
C ASN A 223 -17.66 -5.10 -5.60
N VAL A 224 -16.61 -5.75 -6.17
CA VAL A 224 -15.36 -5.99 -5.44
C VAL A 224 -14.35 -4.84 -5.59
N MET A 225 -14.34 -4.13 -6.73
CA MET A 225 -13.31 -3.11 -7.02
C MET A 225 -13.86 -1.69 -7.24
N GLY A 226 -15.19 -1.53 -7.24
CA GLY A 226 -15.83 -0.25 -7.50
C GLY A 226 -15.61 0.32 -8.92
N CYS A 227 -15.11 -0.49 -9.88
CA CYS A 227 -14.78 -0.01 -11.22
C CYS A 227 -15.13 -1.05 -12.30
N SER A 228 -15.05 -0.66 -13.58
CA SER A 228 -15.24 -1.59 -14.69
C SER A 228 -14.01 -2.48 -14.92
N PRO A 229 -14.15 -3.66 -15.59
CA PRO A 229 -13.01 -4.51 -15.95
C PRO A 229 -11.93 -3.77 -16.72
N SER A 230 -12.29 -2.95 -17.71
CA SER A 230 -11.33 -2.15 -18.49
C SER A 230 -10.57 -1.15 -17.62
N GLN A 231 -11.23 -0.53 -16.64
CA GLN A 231 -10.56 0.36 -15.68
C GLN A 231 -9.62 -0.41 -14.75
N ALA A 232 -10.02 -1.62 -14.32
CA ALA A 232 -9.17 -2.49 -13.51
C ALA A 232 -7.91 -2.91 -14.30
N ILE A 233 -8.05 -3.36 -15.54
CA ILE A 233 -6.93 -3.69 -16.43
C ILE A 233 -5.98 -2.50 -16.58
N THR A 234 -6.54 -1.31 -16.88
CA THR A 234 -5.73 -0.08 -17.01
C THR A 234 -4.96 0.23 -15.73
N ARG A 235 -5.61 0.14 -14.57
CA ARG A 235 -4.96 0.36 -13.27
C ARG A 235 -3.81 -0.61 -13.03
N CYS A 236 -4.01 -1.90 -13.30
CA CYS A 236 -2.97 -2.93 -13.14
C CYS A 236 -1.76 -2.65 -14.04
N LYS A 237 -2.00 -2.33 -15.32
CA LYS A 237 -0.93 -1.99 -16.27
C LYS A 237 -0.16 -0.74 -15.85
N LEU A 238 -0.85 0.30 -15.38
CA LEU A 238 -0.20 1.52 -14.89
C LEU A 238 0.61 1.28 -13.61
N ARG A 239 0.15 0.36 -12.73
CA ARG A 239 0.93 -0.09 -11.56
C ARG A 239 2.19 -0.83 -11.97
N HIS A 240 2.10 -1.69 -12.96
CA HIS A 240 3.26 -2.36 -13.51
C HIS A 240 4.24 -1.36 -14.14
N ALA A 241 3.73 -0.40 -14.93
CA ALA A 241 4.56 0.68 -15.47
C ALA A 241 5.24 1.50 -14.37
N GLN A 242 4.58 1.72 -13.24
CA GLN A 242 5.16 2.40 -12.07
C GLN A 242 6.41 1.67 -11.55
N SER A 243 6.40 0.34 -11.50
CA SER A 243 7.57 -0.45 -11.12
C SER A 243 8.68 -0.37 -12.17
N LEU A 244 8.32 -0.40 -13.47
CA LEU A 244 9.28 -0.25 -14.57
C LEU A 244 9.94 1.13 -14.62
N LEU A 245 9.23 2.18 -14.22
CA LEU A 245 9.77 3.54 -14.13
C LEU A 245 10.92 3.69 -13.12
N LYS A 246 11.06 2.76 -12.17
CA LYS A 246 12.19 2.70 -11.23
C LYS A 246 13.50 2.34 -11.94
N ASN A 247 13.43 1.67 -13.09
CA ASN A 247 14.61 1.37 -13.90
C ASN A 247 14.98 2.59 -14.77
N PRO A 248 16.13 3.26 -14.54
CA PRO A 248 16.56 4.43 -15.29
C PRO A 248 16.93 4.10 -16.75
N GLU A 249 17.28 2.86 -17.06
CA GLU A 249 17.67 2.41 -18.41
C GLU A 249 16.50 2.37 -19.38
N LEU A 250 15.24 2.28 -18.88
CA LEU A 250 14.06 2.27 -19.75
C LEU A 250 13.60 3.71 -20.04
N SER A 251 13.44 4.07 -21.30
CA SER A 251 12.78 5.32 -21.67
C SER A 251 11.29 5.28 -21.30
N ILE A 252 10.66 6.46 -21.20
CA ILE A 252 9.20 6.56 -20.95
C ILE A 252 8.40 5.85 -22.07
N GLY A 253 8.88 5.94 -23.33
CA GLY A 253 8.29 5.24 -24.45
C GLY A 253 8.38 3.72 -24.32
N GLN A 254 9.55 3.19 -23.94
CA GLN A 254 9.74 1.75 -23.68
C GLN A 254 8.88 1.24 -22.52
N VAL A 255 8.68 2.05 -21.49
CA VAL A 255 7.75 1.69 -20.40
C VAL A 255 6.30 1.61 -20.90
N ALA A 256 5.88 2.56 -21.76
CA ALA A 256 4.55 2.51 -22.37
C ALA A 256 4.38 1.26 -23.25
N GLU A 257 5.37 0.94 -24.07
CA GLU A 257 5.39 -0.24 -24.91
C GLU A 257 5.35 -1.54 -24.11
N ALA A 258 6.12 -1.61 -23.01
CA ALA A 258 6.17 -2.77 -22.12
C ALA A 258 4.82 -3.12 -21.47
N ILE A 259 3.88 -2.19 -21.42
CA ILE A 259 2.51 -2.40 -20.96
C ILE A 259 1.49 -2.39 -22.11
N SER A 260 1.96 -2.39 -23.36
CA SER A 260 1.13 -2.30 -24.58
C SER A 260 0.20 -1.07 -24.58
N PHE A 261 0.72 0.08 -24.21
CA PHE A 261 0.00 1.36 -24.31
C PHE A 261 0.69 2.29 -25.32
N ASP A 262 -0.14 3.06 -26.04
CA ASP A 262 0.36 4.23 -26.76
C ASP A 262 0.99 5.23 -25.78
N PRO A 263 2.14 5.87 -26.09
CA PRO A 263 2.84 6.76 -25.19
C PRO A 263 2.01 7.97 -24.71
N TYR A 264 1.14 8.52 -25.56
CA TYR A 264 0.25 9.63 -25.17
C TYR A 264 -0.84 9.16 -24.22
N TYR A 265 -1.46 8.03 -24.56
CA TYR A 265 -2.46 7.40 -23.70
C TYR A 265 -1.85 7.02 -22.35
N PHE A 266 -0.68 6.39 -22.35
CA PHE A 266 0.07 6.08 -21.14
C PHE A 266 0.28 7.32 -20.25
N SER A 267 0.88 8.38 -20.83
CA SER A 267 1.20 9.59 -20.07
C SER A 267 -0.04 10.26 -19.49
N SER A 268 -1.14 10.28 -20.25
CA SER A 268 -2.43 10.81 -19.81
C SER A 268 -3.03 10.02 -18.68
N GLN A 269 -3.13 8.68 -18.82
CA GLN A 269 -3.72 7.81 -17.81
C GLN A 269 -2.84 7.74 -16.56
N PHE A 270 -1.51 7.72 -16.73
CA PHE A 270 -0.56 7.75 -15.62
C PHE A 270 -0.71 9.03 -14.79
N LYS A 271 -0.75 10.20 -15.45
CA LYS A 271 -0.98 11.48 -14.77
C LYS A 271 -2.33 11.54 -14.07
N LYS A 272 -3.37 10.98 -14.68
CA LYS A 272 -4.71 10.91 -14.07
C LYS A 272 -4.72 10.04 -12.81
N MET A 273 -3.99 8.92 -12.83
CA MET A 273 -3.96 7.98 -11.72
C MET A 273 -3.01 8.43 -10.60
N PHE A 274 -1.82 8.92 -10.96
CA PHE A 274 -0.74 9.20 -10.01
C PHE A 274 -0.50 10.68 -9.74
N LEU A 275 -1.32 11.57 -10.33
CA LEU A 275 -1.25 13.04 -10.22
C LEU A 275 0.06 13.65 -10.74
N LEU A 276 1.02 12.83 -11.16
CA LEU A 276 2.31 13.21 -11.73
C LEU A 276 2.47 12.61 -13.12
N SER A 277 3.14 13.33 -14.03
CA SER A 277 3.54 12.71 -15.30
C SER A 277 4.58 11.61 -15.06
N PRO A 278 4.71 10.59 -15.96
CA PRO A 278 5.72 9.54 -15.82
C PRO A 278 7.14 10.09 -15.64
N THR A 279 7.49 11.15 -16.36
CA THR A 279 8.80 11.82 -16.25
C THR A 279 9.00 12.45 -14.87
N ARG A 280 8.02 13.21 -14.39
CA ARG A 280 8.09 13.79 -13.04
C ARG A 280 8.13 12.73 -11.96
N TYR A 281 7.32 11.67 -12.10
CA TYR A 281 7.33 10.54 -11.17
C TYR A 281 8.73 9.93 -11.07
N ARG A 282 9.40 9.64 -12.20
CA ARG A 282 10.78 9.13 -12.25
C ARG A 282 11.78 10.08 -11.57
N GLN A 283 11.67 11.38 -11.80
CA GLN A 283 12.52 12.38 -11.15
C GLN A 283 12.36 12.35 -9.63
N THR A 284 11.13 12.23 -9.13
CA THR A 284 10.86 12.16 -7.70
C THR A 284 11.46 10.91 -7.06
N ILE A 285 11.40 9.75 -7.74
CA ILE A 285 12.03 8.51 -7.26
C ILE A 285 13.55 8.64 -7.25
N GLY A 286 14.15 9.15 -8.33
CA GLY A 286 15.61 9.34 -8.43
C GLY A 286 16.15 10.29 -7.36
N ILE A 287 15.38 11.29 -6.94
CA ILE A 287 15.74 12.17 -5.81
C ILE A 287 15.68 11.42 -4.49
N THR A 288 14.73 10.48 -4.31
CA THR A 288 14.61 9.68 -3.08
C THR A 288 15.67 8.57 -2.99
N GLU A 289 16.13 8.02 -4.09
CA GLU A 289 17.25 7.05 -4.11
C GLU A 289 18.60 7.69 -3.83
N THR A 290 18.83 8.93 -4.28
CA THR A 290 20.02 9.73 -3.92
C THR A 290 19.89 10.39 -2.55
N ALA A 291 18.71 10.53 -2.03
CA ALA A 291 18.38 11.18 -0.76
C ALA A 291 18.03 10.18 0.36
N ASN A 292 18.98 9.35 0.73
CA ASN A 292 19.21 9.07 2.17
C ASN A 292 19.61 10.37 2.92
N GLN A 293 19.58 11.49 2.22
CA GLN A 293 19.60 12.88 2.66
C GLN A 293 18.24 13.47 2.25
N ALA A 294 17.47 13.97 3.23
CA ALA A 294 16.22 14.68 2.96
C ALA A 294 16.41 15.67 1.80
N PRO A 295 15.50 15.69 0.78
CA PRO A 295 15.64 16.64 -0.31
C PRO A 295 15.76 18.06 0.26
N ALA A 296 16.70 18.84 -0.27
CA ALA A 296 16.92 20.23 0.19
C ALA A 296 15.64 21.09 0.07
N SER A 297 14.68 20.71 -0.77
CA SER A 297 13.34 21.32 -0.89
C SER A 297 12.42 21.05 0.32
N TRP A 298 12.83 20.18 1.27
CA TRP A 298 12.09 19.87 2.50
C TRP A 298 12.75 20.51 3.72
N GLN A 299 13.83 21.27 3.50
CA GLN A 299 14.59 22.02 4.53
C GLN A 299 14.29 23.52 4.54
N THR A 300 13.38 24.01 3.70
CA THR A 300 12.94 25.42 3.67
C THR A 300 11.46 25.57 3.97
#